data_78ab71f33fc1235b3bb311d4e99355f7
#
_entry.id   78ab71f33fc1235b3bb311d4e99355f7
#
_cell.length_a   1.000
_cell.length_b   1.000
_cell.length_c   1.000
_cell.angle_alpha   90.00
_cell.angle_beta   90.00
_cell.angle_gamma   90.00
#
_symmetry.space_group_name_H-M   'P 1'
#
loop_
_entity.id
_entity.type
_entity.pdbx_description
1 polymer ?
#
loop_
_entity_poly.entity_id
_entity_poly.type
_entity_poly.pdbx_seq_one_letter_code
_entity_poly.pdbx_strand_id
1 'polypeptide(L)'
;NMKQVLEGVDGIICIGKFEKKYLDTFSKLSSRIVLLDMDLSPITNVCISLDFDDAMYKVVNYFHSQGHETIGFMGRNEYDEMSLQTISRKKSFIKYCEYLGIKYEIFTTNHEMTGDEGYSVMNRVIEEGKIPSAIFCANDPLAMGAMQALLDAKIKVPEEVSIMGFNDVDACNFTRPTLSTVYAPSSEMGEMGASLLHRMITEEDISYPRRIQLPCQLVIRNSCREK
;
A
#
# COMPACT_ATOMS: atom_id res chain seq x y z
N ASN A 1 -27.46 -2.28 15.38
CA ASN A 1 -26.54 -2.51 16.50
C ASN A 1 -25.64 -3.68 16.12
N MET A 2 -24.33 -3.40 15.93
CA MET A 2 -23.32 -4.38 15.47
C MET A 2 -23.32 -5.67 16.32
N LYS A 3 -23.58 -5.55 17.61
CA LYS A 3 -23.65 -6.70 18.54
C LYS A 3 -24.77 -7.68 18.17
N GLN A 4 -25.93 -7.20 17.73
CA GLN A 4 -27.06 -8.05 17.31
C GLN A 4 -26.83 -8.77 15.98
N VAL A 5 -26.04 -8.14 15.06
CA VAL A 5 -25.71 -8.72 13.76
C VAL A 5 -24.68 -9.85 13.88
N LEU A 6 -23.80 -9.76 14.89
CA LEU A 6 -22.71 -10.70 15.11
C LEU A 6 -23.02 -11.78 16.16
N GLU A 7 -24.22 -11.77 16.75
CA GLU A 7 -24.67 -12.81 17.68
C GLU A 7 -24.88 -14.13 16.93
N GLY A 8 -24.18 -15.18 17.34
CA GLY A 8 -24.29 -16.52 16.75
C GLY A 8 -23.40 -16.78 15.53
N VAL A 9 -22.43 -15.90 15.21
CA VAL A 9 -21.44 -16.18 14.16
C VAL A 9 -20.34 -17.12 14.68
N ASP A 10 -19.93 -18.08 13.86
CA ASP A 10 -18.88 -19.04 14.20
C ASP A 10 -17.47 -18.44 14.11
N GLY A 11 -17.29 -17.38 13.30
CA GLY A 11 -16.03 -16.68 13.13
C GLY A 11 -16.16 -15.35 12.40
N ILE A 12 -15.10 -14.54 12.41
CA ILE A 12 -15.11 -13.19 11.87
C ILE A 12 -13.86 -12.97 10.99
N ILE A 13 -14.06 -12.42 9.78
CA ILE A 13 -12.98 -11.86 8.97
C ILE A 13 -13.09 -10.33 9.04
N CYS A 14 -12.03 -9.68 9.48
CA CYS A 14 -11.89 -8.24 9.48
C CYS A 14 -11.00 -7.82 8.32
N ILE A 15 -11.52 -6.97 7.41
CA ILE A 15 -10.79 -6.51 6.21
C ILE A 15 -10.51 -5.02 6.35
N GLY A 16 -9.24 -4.64 6.22
CA GLY A 16 -8.81 -3.25 6.25
C GLY A 16 -8.50 -2.73 7.65
N LYS A 17 -8.83 -1.48 7.93
CA LYS A 17 -8.37 -0.76 9.12
C LYS A 17 -9.46 -0.68 10.18
N PHE A 18 -9.15 -1.20 11.37
CA PHE A 18 -10.03 -1.10 12.53
C PHE A 18 -9.25 -0.54 13.72
N GLU A 19 -9.87 0.35 14.51
CA GLU A 19 -9.34 0.75 15.80
C GLU A 19 -9.35 -0.45 16.77
N LYS A 20 -8.37 -0.50 17.66
CA LYS A 20 -8.23 -1.58 18.67
C LYS A 20 -9.52 -1.84 19.45
N LYS A 21 -10.29 -0.78 19.77
CA LYS A 21 -11.57 -0.92 20.50
C LYS A 21 -12.59 -1.81 19.79
N TYR A 22 -12.60 -1.84 18.45
CA TYR A 22 -13.49 -2.72 17.68
C TYR A 22 -13.02 -4.16 17.73
N LEU A 23 -11.70 -4.40 17.68
CA LEU A 23 -11.13 -5.73 17.80
C LEU A 23 -11.39 -6.34 19.18
N ASP A 24 -11.30 -5.55 20.25
CA ASP A 24 -11.66 -5.96 21.61
C ASP A 24 -13.16 -6.34 21.68
N THR A 25 -14.00 -5.69 20.89
CA THR A 25 -15.43 -6.04 20.79
C THR A 25 -15.63 -7.35 20.03
N PHE A 26 -14.95 -7.53 18.89
CA PHE A 26 -15.03 -8.76 18.08
C PHE A 26 -14.50 -9.97 18.85
N SER A 27 -13.41 -9.82 19.60
CA SER A 27 -12.83 -10.89 20.43
C SER A 27 -13.75 -11.38 21.55
N LYS A 28 -14.74 -10.58 21.96
CA LYS A 28 -15.78 -10.99 22.90
C LYS A 28 -16.91 -11.80 22.24
N LEU A 29 -17.04 -11.69 20.92
CA LEU A 29 -18.11 -12.33 20.15
C LEU A 29 -17.66 -13.67 19.55
N SER A 30 -16.39 -13.76 19.14
CA SER A 30 -15.79 -15.00 18.65
C SER A 30 -14.30 -15.03 18.99
N SER A 31 -13.79 -16.21 19.31
CA SER A 31 -12.35 -16.47 19.43
C SER A 31 -11.69 -16.74 18.07
N ARG A 32 -12.49 -16.94 17.02
CA ARG A 32 -12.06 -17.26 15.66
C ARG A 32 -12.11 -15.99 14.81
N ILE A 33 -10.99 -15.27 14.77
CA ILE A 33 -10.86 -14.01 14.03
C ILE A 33 -9.66 -14.06 13.12
N VAL A 34 -9.87 -13.72 11.85
CA VAL A 34 -8.82 -13.54 10.84
C VAL A 34 -8.81 -12.05 10.44
N LEU A 35 -7.64 -11.43 10.53
CA LEU A 35 -7.39 -10.05 10.14
C LEU A 35 -6.73 -10.02 8.78
N LEU A 36 -7.30 -9.32 7.82
CA LEU A 36 -6.75 -9.11 6.48
C LEU A 36 -6.33 -7.66 6.30
N ASP A 37 -5.13 -7.48 5.75
CA ASP A 37 -4.52 -6.17 5.47
C ASP A 37 -4.38 -5.31 6.74
N MET A 38 -4.09 -5.98 7.87
CA MET A 38 -3.83 -5.34 9.16
C MET A 38 -2.60 -5.97 9.80
N ASP A 39 -1.78 -5.16 10.43
CA ASP A 39 -0.68 -5.61 11.30
C ASP A 39 -0.85 -4.96 12.68
N LEU A 40 -1.32 -5.74 13.62
CA LEU A 40 -1.53 -5.32 15.01
C LEU A 40 -0.58 -6.07 15.93
N SER A 41 0.09 -5.36 16.80
CA SER A 41 0.96 -5.91 17.83
C SER A 41 0.47 -5.50 19.23
N PRO A 42 0.36 -6.42 20.19
CA PRO A 42 0.58 -7.87 20.14
C PRO A 42 -0.54 -8.61 19.41
N ILE A 43 -0.18 -9.59 18.57
CA ILE A 43 -1.13 -10.34 17.77
C ILE A 43 -1.63 -11.55 18.56
N THR A 44 -2.92 -11.57 18.88
CA THR A 44 -3.62 -12.73 19.44
C THR A 44 -4.39 -13.51 18.37
N ASN A 45 -4.71 -12.87 17.26
CA ASN A 45 -5.49 -13.40 16.14
C ASN A 45 -4.60 -13.75 14.96
N VAL A 46 -5.12 -14.47 13.99
CA VAL A 46 -4.45 -14.69 12.70
C VAL A 46 -4.48 -13.40 11.91
N CYS A 47 -3.34 -12.97 11.41
CA CYS A 47 -3.16 -11.78 10.61
C CYS A 47 -2.49 -12.12 9.27
N ILE A 48 -3.10 -11.73 8.16
CA ILE A 48 -2.53 -11.82 6.82
C ILE A 48 -2.33 -10.39 6.32
N SER A 49 -1.10 -10.02 6.04
CA SER A 49 -0.71 -8.69 5.59
C SER A 49 0.20 -8.78 4.36
N LEU A 50 0.46 -7.64 3.74
CA LEU A 50 1.45 -7.53 2.67
C LEU A 50 2.86 -7.34 3.28
N ASP A 51 3.88 -7.87 2.62
CA ASP A 51 5.27 -7.58 2.94
C ASP A 51 5.68 -6.23 2.34
N PHE A 52 5.36 -5.16 3.07
CA PHE A 52 5.71 -3.80 2.66
C PHE A 52 7.21 -3.53 2.67
N ASP A 53 7.98 -4.24 3.48
CA ASP A 53 9.43 -4.05 3.55
C ASP A 53 10.08 -4.56 2.25
N ASP A 54 9.77 -5.78 1.83
CA ASP A 54 10.20 -6.34 0.55
C ASP A 54 9.68 -5.52 -0.65
N ALA A 55 8.41 -5.08 -0.61
CA ALA A 55 7.84 -4.25 -1.67
C ALA A 55 8.63 -2.95 -1.86
N MET A 56 8.94 -2.24 -0.78
CA MET A 56 9.69 -0.98 -0.86
C MET A 56 11.15 -1.20 -1.24
N TYR A 57 11.77 -2.29 -0.82
CA TYR A 57 13.08 -2.68 -1.31
C TYR A 57 13.08 -2.80 -2.85
N LYS A 58 12.11 -3.52 -3.39
CA LYS A 58 11.97 -3.71 -4.86
C LYS A 58 11.76 -2.38 -5.58
N VAL A 59 10.89 -1.50 -5.07
CA VAL A 59 10.61 -0.19 -5.66
C VAL A 59 11.87 0.68 -5.69
N VAL A 60 12.52 0.86 -4.53
CA VAL A 60 13.69 1.73 -4.42
C VAL A 60 14.86 1.18 -5.23
N ASN A 61 15.09 -0.14 -5.17
CA ASN A 61 16.13 -0.81 -5.96
C ASN A 61 15.87 -0.71 -7.46
N TYR A 62 14.62 -0.81 -7.91
CA TYR A 62 14.27 -0.59 -9.31
C TYR A 62 14.63 0.83 -9.74
N PHE A 63 14.16 1.86 -9.05
CA PHE A 63 14.50 3.24 -9.39
C PHE A 63 16.01 3.49 -9.37
N HIS A 64 16.72 2.95 -8.40
CA HIS A 64 18.17 3.04 -8.33
C HIS A 64 18.85 2.40 -9.55
N SER A 65 18.42 1.20 -9.92
CA SER A 65 18.95 0.47 -11.09
C SER A 65 18.70 1.20 -12.41
N GLN A 66 17.62 2.00 -12.48
CA GLN A 66 17.32 2.87 -13.62
C GLN A 66 18.05 4.22 -13.57
N GLY A 67 18.94 4.43 -12.60
CA GLY A 67 19.81 5.61 -12.49
C GLY A 67 19.11 6.85 -11.94
N HIS A 68 18.02 6.68 -11.19
CA HIS A 68 17.39 7.79 -10.47
C HIS A 68 18.20 8.11 -9.20
N GLU A 69 18.68 9.36 -9.07
CA GLU A 69 19.50 9.84 -7.95
C GLU A 69 18.64 10.51 -6.84
N THR A 70 17.48 11.02 -7.21
CA THR A 70 16.50 11.61 -6.30
C THR A 70 15.15 11.02 -6.60
N ILE A 71 14.50 10.42 -5.60
CA ILE A 71 13.20 9.80 -5.74
C ILE A 71 12.21 10.33 -4.70
N GLY A 72 10.93 10.42 -5.09
CA GLY A 72 9.84 10.90 -4.24
C GLY A 72 8.99 9.77 -3.69
N PHE A 73 8.47 9.97 -2.48
CA PHE A 73 7.37 9.18 -1.92
C PHE A 73 6.16 10.10 -1.78
N MET A 74 5.03 9.74 -2.38
CA MET A 74 3.76 10.45 -2.19
C MET A 74 2.77 9.58 -1.43
N GLY A 75 2.27 10.07 -0.30
CA GLY A 75 1.33 9.33 0.52
C GLY A 75 0.81 10.13 1.71
N ARG A 76 0.01 9.49 2.54
CA ARG A 76 -0.68 10.11 3.68
C ARG A 76 0.29 10.60 4.76
N ASN A 77 -0.12 11.65 5.49
CA ASN A 77 0.61 12.15 6.64
C ASN A 77 0.51 11.18 7.83
N GLU A 78 1.57 11.11 8.67
CA GLU A 78 1.73 10.12 9.74
C GLU A 78 0.84 10.32 10.97
N TYR A 79 0.18 11.46 11.11
CA TYR A 79 -0.61 11.79 12.31
C TYR A 79 -1.91 10.99 12.47
N ASP A 80 -2.22 10.10 11.55
CA ASP A 80 -3.40 9.26 11.61
C ASP A 80 -3.00 7.85 12.10
N GLU A 81 -3.23 7.57 13.39
CA GLU A 81 -2.94 6.28 14.03
C GLU A 81 -3.55 5.05 13.33
N MET A 82 -4.53 5.29 12.45
CA MET A 82 -5.20 4.24 11.66
C MET A 82 -4.42 3.79 10.42
N SER A 83 -3.24 4.35 10.15
CA SER A 83 -2.52 4.15 8.87
C SER A 83 -1.20 3.39 8.99
N LEU A 84 -1.13 2.35 9.85
CA LEU A 84 0.09 1.54 10.04
C LEU A 84 0.73 1.06 8.73
N GLN A 85 -0.07 0.75 7.72
CA GLN A 85 0.40 0.32 6.40
C GLN A 85 1.14 1.44 5.64
N THR A 86 0.59 2.67 5.66
CA THR A 86 1.26 3.81 5.01
C THR A 86 2.53 4.18 5.76
N ILE A 87 2.49 4.13 7.11
CA ILE A 87 3.66 4.33 7.97
C ILE A 87 4.73 3.28 7.65
N SER A 88 4.37 2.01 7.53
CA SER A 88 5.30 0.93 7.20
C SER A 88 5.93 1.13 5.83
N ARG A 89 5.15 1.43 4.79
CA ARG A 89 5.68 1.70 3.44
C ARG A 89 6.64 2.88 3.42
N LYS A 90 6.26 4.01 4.04
CA LYS A 90 7.11 5.19 4.10
C LYS A 90 8.41 4.92 4.85
N LYS A 91 8.35 4.26 6.02
CA LYS A 91 9.56 3.89 6.79
C LYS A 91 10.49 2.98 6.00
N SER A 92 9.97 1.96 5.34
CA SER A 92 10.77 1.05 4.52
C SER A 92 11.32 1.76 3.27
N PHE A 93 10.55 2.66 2.64
CA PHE A 93 11.05 3.49 1.54
C PHE A 93 12.26 4.33 1.98
N ILE A 94 12.16 5.07 3.08
CA ILE A 94 13.25 5.88 3.64
C ILE A 94 14.45 4.99 3.97
N LYS A 95 14.24 3.89 4.69
CA LYS A 95 15.28 2.90 5.06
C LYS A 95 16.10 2.47 3.84
N TYR A 96 15.45 2.15 2.73
CA TYR A 96 16.15 1.67 1.54
C TYR A 96 16.78 2.78 0.72
N CYS A 97 16.23 4.00 0.72
CA CYS A 97 16.90 5.17 0.16
C CYS A 97 18.21 5.45 0.90
N GLU A 98 18.18 5.45 2.23
CA GLU A 98 19.37 5.64 3.05
C GLU A 98 20.41 4.52 2.85
N TYR A 99 19.95 3.27 2.79
CA TYR A 99 20.81 2.12 2.56
C TYR A 99 21.55 2.17 1.21
N LEU A 100 20.89 2.64 0.15
CA LEU A 100 21.45 2.76 -1.19
C LEU A 100 22.11 4.12 -1.47
N GLY A 101 22.05 5.06 -0.52
CA GLY A 101 22.61 6.42 -0.68
C GLY A 101 21.83 7.30 -1.66
N ILE A 102 20.52 7.05 -1.84
CA ILE A 102 19.64 7.78 -2.76
C ILE A 102 19.02 8.96 -2.01
N LYS A 103 19.00 10.13 -2.65
CA LYS A 103 18.27 11.29 -2.12
C LYS A 103 16.76 11.06 -2.25
N TYR A 104 15.99 11.48 -1.25
CA TYR A 104 14.55 11.31 -1.29
C TYR A 104 13.80 12.57 -0.82
N GLU A 105 12.58 12.71 -1.33
CA GLU A 105 11.61 13.74 -0.95
C GLU A 105 10.29 13.07 -0.53
N ILE A 106 9.60 13.66 0.46
CA ILE A 106 8.35 13.12 0.98
C ILE A 106 7.23 14.13 0.70
N PHE A 107 6.24 13.71 -0.06
CA PHE A 107 5.05 14.49 -0.41
C PHE A 107 3.85 13.93 0.34
N THR A 108 3.25 14.74 1.19
CA THR A 108 2.13 14.29 2.03
C THR A 108 0.81 14.78 1.48
N THR A 109 -0.18 13.87 1.45
CA THR A 109 -1.58 14.18 1.24
C THR A 109 -2.25 14.57 2.57
N ASN A 110 -3.36 15.30 2.52
CA ASN A 110 -4.01 15.76 3.74
C ASN A 110 -4.76 14.63 4.47
N HIS A 111 -5.78 14.03 3.84
CA HIS A 111 -6.61 12.99 4.48
C HIS A 111 -6.96 11.82 3.57
N GLU A 112 -7.11 12.06 2.28
CA GLU A 112 -7.54 11.04 1.33
C GLU A 112 -6.38 10.66 0.40
N MET A 113 -6.43 9.47 -0.16
CA MET A 113 -5.46 9.02 -1.16
C MET A 113 -6.16 8.87 -2.50
N THR A 114 -6.79 9.96 -2.95
CA THR A 114 -7.56 10.06 -4.20
C THR A 114 -6.70 10.61 -5.34
N GLY A 115 -7.22 10.48 -6.58
CA GLY A 115 -6.59 11.10 -7.74
C GLY A 115 -6.52 12.63 -7.63
N ASP A 116 -7.57 13.28 -7.11
CA ASP A 116 -7.61 14.73 -6.92
C ASP A 116 -6.52 15.21 -5.96
N GLU A 117 -6.26 14.46 -4.88
CA GLU A 117 -5.16 14.78 -3.99
C GLU A 117 -3.79 14.56 -4.64
N GLY A 118 -3.62 13.47 -5.38
CA GLY A 118 -2.40 13.23 -6.15
C GLY A 118 -2.11 14.37 -7.13
N TYR A 119 -3.13 14.83 -7.85
CA TYR A 119 -3.07 15.96 -8.76
C TYR A 119 -2.68 17.27 -8.04
N SER A 120 -3.36 17.56 -6.92
CA SER A 120 -3.12 18.79 -6.14
C SER A 120 -1.72 18.82 -5.53
N VAL A 121 -1.26 17.69 -4.95
CA VAL A 121 0.09 17.60 -4.36
C VAL A 121 1.14 17.76 -5.45
N MET A 122 0.96 17.11 -6.61
CA MET A 122 1.94 17.20 -7.70
C MET A 122 2.03 18.60 -8.30
N ASN A 123 0.91 19.32 -8.46
CA ASN A 123 0.94 20.71 -8.90
C ASN A 123 1.77 21.60 -7.96
N ARG A 124 1.62 21.44 -6.65
CA ARG A 124 2.46 22.15 -5.68
C ARG A 124 3.94 21.83 -5.85
N VAL A 125 4.30 20.56 -6.05
CA VAL A 125 5.69 20.12 -6.29
C VAL A 125 6.25 20.74 -7.57
N ILE A 126 5.42 20.86 -8.62
CA ILE A 126 5.77 21.51 -9.90
C ILE A 126 6.04 23.01 -9.68
N GLU A 127 5.16 23.71 -8.95
CA GLU A 127 5.30 25.13 -8.62
C GLU A 127 6.57 25.41 -7.80
N GLU A 128 6.93 24.51 -6.88
CA GLU A 128 8.16 24.61 -6.09
C GLU A 128 9.45 24.35 -6.90
N GLY A 129 9.33 23.78 -8.09
CA GLY A 129 10.46 23.49 -8.98
C GLY A 129 11.42 22.40 -8.48
N LYS A 130 10.97 21.51 -7.58
CA LYS A 130 11.77 20.44 -6.97
C LYS A 130 11.22 19.05 -7.31
N ILE A 131 11.07 18.78 -8.59
CA ILE A 131 10.49 17.53 -9.07
C ILE A 131 11.56 16.44 -9.08
N PRO A 132 11.40 15.34 -8.30
CA PRO A 132 12.28 14.17 -8.38
C PRO A 132 12.16 13.50 -9.75
N SER A 133 13.22 12.82 -10.17
CA SER A 133 13.21 12.07 -11.45
C SER A 133 12.36 10.80 -11.42
N ALA A 134 11.97 10.32 -10.25
CA ALA A 134 10.98 9.25 -10.07
C ALA A 134 10.14 9.49 -8.81
N ILE A 135 8.87 9.10 -8.84
CA ILE A 135 7.96 9.22 -7.70
C ILE A 135 7.19 7.91 -7.52
N PHE A 136 7.29 7.35 -6.31
CA PHE A 136 6.42 6.29 -5.85
C PHE A 136 5.22 6.88 -5.11
N CYS A 137 4.02 6.50 -5.52
CA CYS A 137 2.76 6.88 -4.90
C CYS A 137 2.18 5.71 -4.10
N ALA A 138 1.71 5.97 -2.89
CA ALA A 138 1.22 4.94 -1.97
C ALA A 138 -0.02 4.16 -2.46
N ASN A 139 -0.69 4.62 -3.51
CA ASN A 139 -1.71 3.86 -4.25
C ASN A 139 -1.80 4.36 -5.71
N ASP A 140 -2.51 3.59 -6.55
CA ASP A 140 -2.67 3.91 -7.97
C ASP A 140 -3.50 5.17 -8.24
N PRO A 141 -4.59 5.48 -7.51
CA PRO A 141 -5.29 6.75 -7.70
C PRO A 141 -4.40 7.98 -7.50
N LEU A 142 -3.57 8.02 -6.45
CA LEU A 142 -2.58 9.10 -6.26
C LEU A 142 -1.62 9.20 -7.43
N ALA A 143 -1.11 8.05 -7.90
CA ALA A 143 -0.20 7.99 -9.03
C ALA A 143 -0.83 8.54 -10.31
N MET A 144 -2.09 8.18 -10.58
CA MET A 144 -2.84 8.66 -11.74
C MET A 144 -3.04 10.19 -11.68
N GLY A 145 -3.40 10.72 -10.52
CA GLY A 145 -3.54 12.15 -10.33
C GLY A 145 -2.22 12.91 -10.49
N ALA A 146 -1.15 12.40 -9.88
CA ALA A 146 0.20 12.98 -10.03
C ALA A 146 0.67 12.96 -11.49
N MET A 147 0.43 11.85 -12.20
CA MET A 147 0.76 11.72 -13.61
C MET A 147 -0.02 12.71 -14.47
N GLN A 148 -1.32 12.91 -14.20
CA GLN A 148 -2.13 13.89 -14.93
C GLN A 148 -1.60 15.32 -14.72
N ALA A 149 -1.21 15.71 -13.51
CA ALA A 149 -0.63 17.02 -13.23
C ALA A 149 0.68 17.26 -14.00
N LEU A 150 1.55 16.25 -14.08
CA LEU A 150 2.79 16.31 -14.88
C LEU A 150 2.48 16.51 -16.37
N LEU A 151 1.52 15.76 -16.91
CA LEU A 151 1.14 15.85 -18.32
C LEU A 151 0.52 17.21 -18.66
N ASP A 152 -0.32 17.78 -17.79
CA ASP A 152 -0.91 19.11 -17.96
C ASP A 152 0.17 20.20 -17.94
N ALA A 153 1.21 20.02 -17.13
CA ALA A 153 2.40 20.88 -17.10
C ALA A 153 3.39 20.59 -18.27
N LYS A 154 3.06 19.67 -19.17
CA LYS A 154 3.89 19.23 -20.31
C LYS A 154 5.22 18.59 -19.89
N ILE A 155 5.29 18.03 -18.69
CA ILE A 155 6.42 17.24 -18.21
C ILE A 155 6.22 15.80 -18.67
N LYS A 156 7.21 15.26 -19.35
CA LYS A 156 7.09 13.94 -19.99
C LYS A 156 7.22 12.81 -18.99
N VAL A 157 6.28 11.87 -19.04
CA VAL A 157 6.28 10.62 -18.30
C VAL A 157 6.43 9.48 -19.32
N PRO A 158 7.47 8.66 -19.26
CA PRO A 158 8.47 8.52 -18.19
C PRO A 158 9.79 9.29 -18.42
N GLU A 159 9.98 10.04 -19.52
CA GLU A 159 11.27 10.53 -19.98
C GLU A 159 11.91 11.52 -18.97
N GLU A 160 11.10 12.39 -18.36
CA GLU A 160 11.56 13.36 -17.35
C GLU A 160 11.28 12.88 -15.94
N VAL A 161 10.09 12.28 -15.70
CA VAL A 161 9.66 11.78 -14.39
C VAL A 161 9.05 10.40 -14.53
N SER A 162 9.60 9.40 -13.87
CA SER A 162 8.98 8.08 -13.72
C SER A 162 7.94 8.09 -12.60
N ILE A 163 6.77 7.45 -12.83
CA ILE A 163 5.69 7.34 -11.82
C ILE A 163 5.36 5.88 -11.58
N MET A 164 5.29 5.48 -10.30
CA MET A 164 4.88 4.14 -9.90
C MET A 164 3.81 4.22 -8.81
N GLY A 165 2.74 3.43 -8.96
CA GLY A 165 1.64 3.28 -8.00
C GLY A 165 1.77 2.06 -7.10
N PHE A 166 0.65 1.69 -6.47
CA PHE A 166 0.51 0.51 -5.62
C PHE A 166 -0.94 0.00 -5.66
N ASN A 167 -1.14 -1.27 -5.76
CA ASN A 167 -2.27 -2.20 -5.76
C ASN A 167 -2.50 -2.90 -7.11
N ASP A 168 -2.12 -2.32 -8.23
CA ASP A 168 -2.36 -2.80 -9.60
C ASP A 168 -3.85 -2.91 -9.94
N VAL A 169 -4.59 -1.81 -9.74
CA VAL A 169 -6.00 -1.76 -10.15
C VAL A 169 -6.13 -1.76 -11.68
N ASP A 170 -7.22 -2.30 -12.21
CA ASP A 170 -7.47 -2.44 -13.66
C ASP A 170 -7.24 -1.13 -14.44
N ALA A 171 -7.55 0.01 -13.85
CA ALA A 171 -7.37 1.33 -14.45
C ALA A 171 -5.91 1.62 -14.86
N CYS A 172 -4.91 0.98 -14.25
CA CYS A 172 -3.49 1.14 -14.59
C CYS A 172 -3.20 0.80 -16.06
N ASN A 173 -3.97 -0.11 -16.64
CA ASN A 173 -3.83 -0.53 -18.04
C ASN A 173 -4.42 0.48 -19.05
N PHE A 174 -5.25 1.40 -18.58
CA PHE A 174 -5.99 2.35 -19.44
C PHE A 174 -5.49 3.79 -19.33
N THR A 175 -4.52 4.08 -18.47
CA THR A 175 -3.84 5.38 -18.44
C THR A 175 -2.94 5.59 -19.66
N ARG A 176 -2.49 6.82 -19.91
CA ARG A 176 -1.52 7.18 -20.96
C ARG A 176 -0.48 8.13 -20.37
N PRO A 177 0.77 7.62 -20.20
CA PRO A 177 1.26 6.24 -20.36
C PRO A 177 0.57 5.25 -19.40
N THR A 178 0.63 3.93 -19.69
CA THR A 178 0.11 2.89 -18.79
C THR A 178 0.94 2.87 -17.50
N LEU A 179 0.25 2.79 -16.35
CA LEU A 179 0.85 2.99 -15.04
C LEU A 179 1.60 1.74 -14.55
N SER A 180 2.90 1.92 -14.28
CA SER A 180 3.71 0.98 -13.50
C SER A 180 3.26 0.99 -12.05
N THR A 181 3.24 -0.16 -11.39
CA THR A 181 2.68 -0.26 -10.05
C THR A 181 3.26 -1.47 -9.31
N VAL A 182 2.93 -1.58 -8.04
CA VAL A 182 3.19 -2.77 -7.22
C VAL A 182 1.90 -3.58 -7.13
N TYR A 183 1.88 -4.80 -7.65
CA TYR A 183 0.78 -5.73 -7.48
C TYR A 183 0.67 -6.18 -6.03
N ALA A 184 -0.49 -5.97 -5.44
CA ALA A 184 -0.87 -6.47 -4.11
C ALA A 184 -1.80 -7.68 -4.28
N PRO A 185 -1.43 -8.88 -3.80
CA PRO A 185 -2.21 -10.13 -3.99
C PRO A 185 -3.45 -10.15 -3.10
N SER A 186 -4.42 -9.27 -3.38
CA SER A 186 -5.64 -9.11 -2.55
C SER A 186 -6.61 -10.28 -2.68
N SER A 187 -6.72 -10.90 -3.87
CA SER A 187 -7.52 -12.12 -4.08
C SER A 187 -6.98 -13.28 -3.27
N GLU A 188 -5.68 -13.52 -3.37
CA GLU A 188 -4.99 -14.59 -2.66
C GLU A 188 -5.07 -14.39 -1.14
N MET A 189 -4.99 -13.14 -0.69
CA MET A 189 -5.19 -12.79 0.72
C MET A 189 -6.61 -13.13 1.19
N GLY A 190 -7.62 -12.83 0.39
CA GLY A 190 -9.02 -13.14 0.67
C GLY A 190 -9.28 -14.65 0.73
N GLU A 191 -8.81 -15.40 -0.26
CA GLU A 191 -8.94 -16.87 -0.34
C GLU A 191 -8.25 -17.55 0.85
N MET A 192 -7.03 -17.12 1.17
CA MET A 192 -6.27 -17.64 2.31
C MET A 192 -6.99 -17.33 3.63
N GLY A 193 -7.51 -16.12 3.80
CA GLY A 193 -8.25 -15.72 4.99
C GLY A 193 -9.53 -16.54 5.20
N ALA A 194 -10.30 -16.74 4.13
CA ALA A 194 -11.51 -17.57 4.17
C ALA A 194 -11.20 -19.04 4.47
N SER A 195 -10.17 -19.59 3.83
CA SER A 195 -9.72 -20.96 4.07
C SER A 195 -9.27 -21.18 5.52
N LEU A 196 -8.47 -20.25 6.05
CA LEU A 196 -8.02 -20.33 7.46
C LEU A 196 -9.17 -20.23 8.43
N LEU A 197 -10.10 -19.28 8.23
CA LEU A 197 -11.26 -19.18 9.10
C LEU A 197 -12.12 -20.43 9.04
N HIS A 198 -12.37 -20.98 7.85
CA HIS A 198 -13.12 -22.23 7.70
C HIS A 198 -12.48 -23.37 8.49
N ARG A 199 -11.17 -23.55 8.38
CA ARG A 199 -10.42 -24.56 9.15
C ARG A 199 -10.51 -24.31 10.67
N MET A 200 -10.42 -23.07 11.12
CA MET A 200 -10.58 -22.71 12.54
C MET A 200 -11.98 -23.06 13.08
N ILE A 201 -12.98 -23.11 12.22
CA ILE A 201 -14.37 -23.47 12.60
C ILE A 201 -14.56 -24.99 12.61
N THR A 202 -14.00 -25.71 11.63
CA THR A 202 -14.33 -27.10 11.35
C THR A 202 -13.36 -28.12 11.97
N GLU A 203 -12.13 -27.69 12.27
CA GLU A 203 -11.08 -28.59 12.76
C GLU A 203 -10.75 -28.30 14.23
N GLU A 204 -10.64 -29.36 15.06
CA GLU A 204 -10.17 -29.26 16.44
C GLU A 204 -8.64 -29.31 16.47
N ASP A 205 -7.99 -28.60 17.40
CA ASP A 205 -6.53 -28.62 17.65
C ASP A 205 -5.62 -28.25 16.46
N ILE A 206 -6.04 -27.29 15.65
CA ILE A 206 -5.23 -26.77 14.55
C ILE A 206 -4.09 -25.88 15.05
N SER A 207 -2.88 -26.18 14.57
CA SER A 207 -1.76 -25.21 14.57
C SER A 207 -1.78 -24.40 13.29
N TYR A 208 -1.89 -23.08 13.39
CA TYR A 208 -1.82 -22.16 12.26
C TYR A 208 -0.88 -20.99 12.55
N PRO A 209 -0.19 -20.44 11.53
CA PRO A 209 0.66 -19.28 11.73
C PRO A 209 -0.20 -18.07 12.13
N ARG A 210 0.24 -17.34 13.15
CA ARG A 210 -0.48 -16.15 13.60
C ARG A 210 -0.22 -14.94 12.73
N ARG A 211 0.90 -14.91 12.02
CA ARG A 211 1.26 -13.86 11.08
C ARG A 211 1.69 -14.47 9.76
N ILE A 212 1.06 -14.01 8.68
CA ILE A 212 1.38 -14.39 7.30
C ILE A 212 1.63 -13.08 6.54
N GLN A 213 2.76 -12.98 5.86
CA GLN A 213 3.08 -11.86 4.99
C GLN A 213 3.13 -12.34 3.55
N LEU A 214 2.37 -11.70 2.68
CA LEU A 214 2.32 -12.01 1.26
C LEU A 214 3.28 -11.10 0.48
N PRO A 215 4.13 -11.65 -0.39
CA PRO A 215 5.03 -10.86 -1.19
C PRO A 215 4.27 -10.07 -2.26
N CYS A 216 4.72 -8.83 -2.49
CA CYS A 216 4.26 -8.01 -3.59
C CYS A 216 5.18 -8.16 -4.82
N GLN A 217 4.69 -7.80 -6.02
CA GLN A 217 5.44 -7.87 -7.26
C GLN A 217 5.43 -6.52 -7.97
N LEU A 218 6.56 -6.15 -8.60
CA LEU A 218 6.58 -4.99 -9.48
C LEU A 218 5.92 -5.35 -10.82
N VAL A 219 5.03 -4.48 -11.27
CA VAL A 219 4.41 -4.54 -12.60
C VAL A 219 4.86 -3.30 -13.36
N ILE A 220 5.94 -3.47 -14.14
CA ILE A 220 6.52 -2.38 -14.90
C ILE A 220 5.74 -2.19 -16.19
N ARG A 221 5.35 -0.93 -16.46
CA ARG A 221 4.64 -0.47 -17.65
C ARG A 221 5.31 0.81 -18.18
N ASN A 222 4.57 1.58 -18.97
CA ASN A 222 5.13 2.71 -19.71
C ASN A 222 5.34 4.00 -18.89
N SER A 223 4.88 4.07 -17.62
CA SER A 223 5.08 5.24 -16.75
C SER A 223 6.42 5.27 -16.02
N CYS A 224 7.22 4.22 -16.13
CA CYS A 224 8.59 4.18 -15.67
C CYS A 224 9.52 3.91 -16.84
N ARG A 225 10.65 4.62 -16.90
CA ARG A 225 11.65 4.36 -17.92
C ARG A 225 12.41 3.08 -17.61
N GLU A 226 12.74 2.35 -18.66
CA GLU A 226 13.73 1.27 -18.64
C GLU A 226 15.05 1.79 -19.22
N LYS A 227 16.16 1.38 -18.61
CA LYS A 227 17.51 1.71 -19.05
C LYS A 227 17.93 0.87 -20.24
#